data_4c0834faa433d6b0d2d2275ecbc82c8a
#
_entry.id   4c0834faa433d6b0d2d2275ecbc82c8a
#
_cell.length_a   1.000
_cell.length_b   1.000
_cell.length_c   1.000
_cell.angle_alpha   90.00
_cell.angle_beta   90.00
_cell.angle_gamma   90.00
#
_symmetry.space_group_name_H-M   'P 1'
#
loop_
_entity.id
_entity.type
_entity.pdbx_description
1 polymer ?
#
loop_
_entity_poly.entity_id
_entity_poly.type
_entity_poly.pdbx_seq_one_letter_code
_entity_poly.pdbx_strand_id
1 'polypeptide(L)'
;MHNDAPKLLETLWQLQKDPDFNAGDILLKTELSADEGQALQVQLLERWLNEGEALGGWKIGMTSGESRDALGPGIRPFGFVLASRMLPSGTDIPRAQLFRGGVENELCFIVDSPLGENATAESAQAAVRRAAPGFEINQKRLPPGCNAGVRVADNLSNWGIVAGTAVAAPADLKDLAVTLYRNPEDVDPRTEQAVGRIESAGHIDDHFESLAILARRLHDFGHRLEPDQWVITGAYEKHPFEIGEFRGHFNKGIGDVHVTLSG
;
A
#
# COMPACT_ATOMS: atom_id res chain seq x y z
N MET A 1 -27.39 5.77 -0.49
CA MET A 1 -26.50 5.79 0.69
C MET A 1 -27.16 4.98 1.78
N HIS A 2 -26.49 3.95 2.30
CA HIS A 2 -27.00 3.14 3.40
C HIS A 2 -27.24 4.01 4.64
N ASN A 3 -28.36 3.80 5.34
CA ASN A 3 -28.70 4.52 6.60
C ASN A 3 -27.62 4.37 7.69
N ASP A 4 -26.70 3.41 7.54
CA ASP A 4 -25.63 3.06 8.48
C ASP A 4 -24.25 3.66 8.13
N ALA A 5 -24.13 4.46 7.05
CA ALA A 5 -22.84 5.02 6.62
C ALA A 5 -22.08 5.81 7.73
N PRO A 6 -22.73 6.68 8.54
CA PRO A 6 -22.04 7.38 9.63
C PRO A 6 -21.51 6.42 10.71
N LYS A 7 -22.28 5.37 11.03
CA LYS A 7 -21.87 4.37 12.02
C LYS A 7 -20.72 3.51 11.49
N LEU A 8 -20.76 3.16 10.20
CA LEU A 8 -19.69 2.42 9.56
C LEU A 8 -18.40 3.24 9.54
N LEU A 9 -18.47 4.53 9.16
CA LEU A 9 -17.32 5.44 9.16
C LEU A 9 -16.70 5.54 10.57
N GLU A 10 -17.53 5.68 11.59
CA GLU A 10 -17.05 5.71 12.99
C GLU A 10 -16.39 4.39 13.39
N THR A 11 -16.99 3.26 13.01
CA THR A 11 -16.42 1.94 13.29
C THR A 11 -15.04 1.75 12.62
N LEU A 12 -14.92 2.12 11.34
CA LEU A 12 -13.66 2.07 10.61
C LEU A 12 -12.62 3.02 11.21
N TRP A 13 -13.05 4.21 11.64
CA TRP A 13 -12.19 5.15 12.34
C TRP A 13 -11.61 4.59 13.64
N GLN A 14 -12.45 3.95 14.46
CA GLN A 14 -12.00 3.31 15.70
C GLN A 14 -11.00 2.18 15.40
N LEU A 15 -11.25 1.36 14.39
CA LEU A 15 -10.33 0.29 13.97
C LEU A 15 -8.99 0.82 13.43
N GLN A 16 -8.98 1.99 12.80
CA GLN A 16 -7.72 2.61 12.37
C GLN A 16 -6.85 3.05 13.57
N LYS A 17 -7.47 3.42 14.68
CA LYS A 17 -6.80 3.83 15.93
C LYS A 17 -6.51 2.66 16.87
N ASP A 18 -7.43 1.73 16.96
CA ASP A 18 -7.35 0.52 17.78
C ASP A 18 -7.83 -0.70 16.98
N PRO A 19 -6.92 -1.47 16.37
CA PRO A 19 -7.28 -2.64 15.58
C PRO A 19 -8.00 -3.76 16.34
N ASP A 20 -7.94 -3.76 17.68
CA ASP A 20 -8.68 -4.70 18.54
C ASP A 20 -10.09 -4.19 18.91
N PHE A 21 -10.49 -3.01 18.41
CA PHE A 21 -11.81 -2.45 18.62
C PHE A 21 -12.92 -3.43 18.25
N ASN A 22 -13.87 -3.64 19.16
CA ASN A 22 -15.01 -4.50 18.89
C ASN A 22 -16.03 -3.83 17.97
N ALA A 23 -15.91 -4.08 16.69
CA ALA A 23 -16.78 -3.55 15.65
C ALA A 23 -18.18 -4.19 15.62
N GLY A 24 -18.41 -5.26 16.38
CA GLY A 24 -19.64 -6.06 16.26
C GLY A 24 -19.84 -6.60 14.84
N ASP A 25 -21.10 -6.81 14.45
CA ASP A 25 -21.45 -7.43 13.16
C ASP A 25 -21.53 -6.43 11.99
N ILE A 26 -21.39 -5.13 12.23
CA ILE A 26 -21.64 -4.12 11.20
C ILE A 26 -20.77 -4.33 9.95
N LEU A 27 -19.51 -4.69 10.14
CA LEU A 27 -18.56 -4.89 9.04
C LEU A 27 -18.94 -6.08 8.15
N LEU A 28 -19.43 -7.16 8.76
CA LEU A 28 -19.83 -8.38 8.05
C LEU A 28 -21.22 -8.25 7.38
N LYS A 29 -22.06 -7.36 7.88
CA LYS A 29 -23.42 -7.13 7.36
C LYS A 29 -23.48 -6.02 6.32
N THR A 30 -22.38 -5.29 6.13
CA THR A 30 -22.31 -4.17 5.19
C THR A 30 -21.86 -4.64 3.82
N GLU A 31 -22.65 -4.29 2.81
CA GLU A 31 -22.30 -4.46 1.39
C GLU A 31 -22.05 -3.09 0.76
N LEU A 32 -20.88 -2.90 0.20
CA LEU A 32 -20.46 -1.68 -0.51
C LEU A 32 -19.93 -2.04 -1.89
N SER A 33 -20.24 -1.23 -2.87
CA SER A 33 -19.49 -1.19 -4.12
C SER A 33 -18.08 -0.64 -3.88
N ALA A 34 -17.20 -0.78 -4.87
CA ALA A 34 -15.86 -0.20 -4.81
C ALA A 34 -15.90 1.32 -4.62
N ASP A 35 -16.82 2.01 -5.28
CA ASP A 35 -16.95 3.47 -5.24
C ASP A 35 -17.52 3.97 -3.90
N GLU A 36 -18.49 3.27 -3.34
CA GLU A 36 -19.00 3.57 -2.00
C GLU A 36 -17.92 3.37 -0.93
N GLY A 37 -17.15 2.29 -1.06
CA GLY A 37 -15.99 2.04 -0.19
C GLY A 37 -14.92 3.11 -0.33
N GLN A 38 -14.64 3.54 -1.56
CA GLN A 38 -13.65 4.59 -1.84
C GLN A 38 -14.11 5.95 -1.26
N ALA A 39 -15.39 6.30 -1.38
CA ALA A 39 -15.93 7.51 -0.80
C ALA A 39 -15.82 7.55 0.74
N LEU A 40 -16.03 6.41 1.41
CA LEU A 40 -15.82 6.30 2.86
C LEU A 40 -14.33 6.39 3.23
N GLN A 41 -13.46 5.78 2.43
CA GLN A 41 -12.01 5.84 2.65
C GLN A 41 -11.48 7.28 2.54
N VAL A 42 -11.99 8.09 1.59
CA VAL A 42 -11.64 9.52 1.48
C VAL A 42 -12.11 10.28 2.73
N GLN A 43 -13.29 9.98 3.27
CA GLN A 43 -13.74 10.58 4.53
C GLN A 43 -12.85 10.18 5.73
N LEU A 44 -12.31 8.96 5.74
CA LEU A 44 -11.32 8.57 6.77
C LEU A 44 -10.02 9.37 6.61
N LEU A 45 -9.53 9.59 5.38
CA LEU A 45 -8.39 10.47 5.13
C LEU A 45 -8.66 11.89 5.65
N GLU A 46 -9.79 12.48 5.29
CA GLU A 46 -10.17 13.82 5.77
C GLU A 46 -10.17 13.89 7.31
N ARG A 47 -10.60 12.82 7.97
CA ARG A 47 -10.59 12.72 9.43
C ARG A 47 -9.18 12.74 10.01
N TRP A 48 -8.24 11.97 9.41
CA TRP A 48 -6.83 12.00 9.78
C TRP A 48 -6.21 13.39 9.59
N LEU A 49 -6.50 14.04 8.47
CA LEU A 49 -6.01 15.40 8.20
C LEU A 49 -6.55 16.41 9.22
N ASN A 50 -7.81 16.28 9.63
CA ASN A 50 -8.42 17.12 10.67
C ASN A 50 -7.85 16.85 12.08
N GLU A 51 -7.31 15.66 12.34
CA GLU A 51 -6.57 15.32 13.58
C GLU A 51 -5.12 15.80 13.55
N GLY A 52 -4.69 16.45 12.47
CA GLY A 52 -3.33 17.04 12.34
C GLY A 52 -2.33 16.15 11.61
N GLU A 53 -2.75 14.98 11.08
CA GLU A 53 -1.91 14.18 10.20
C GLU A 53 -1.72 14.85 8.84
N ALA A 54 -0.66 14.48 8.14
CA ALA A 54 -0.40 14.91 6.77
C ALA A 54 -0.46 13.72 5.80
N LEU A 55 -0.91 13.99 4.59
CA LEU A 55 -0.86 13.03 3.50
C LEU A 55 0.57 12.93 2.97
N GLY A 56 1.17 11.75 3.02
CA GLY A 56 2.51 11.47 2.50
C GLY A 56 2.49 10.86 1.10
N GLY A 57 1.40 10.17 0.76
CA GLY A 57 1.31 9.51 -0.54
C GLY A 57 0.09 8.63 -0.69
N TRP A 58 0.16 7.77 -1.71
CA TRP A 58 -0.94 6.92 -2.12
C TRP A 58 -0.49 5.49 -2.43
N LYS A 59 -1.43 4.56 -2.39
CA LYS A 59 -1.25 3.23 -2.98
C LYS A 59 -2.32 2.98 -4.03
N ILE A 60 -1.99 2.20 -5.06
CA ILE A 60 -2.98 1.60 -5.93
C ILE A 60 -3.12 0.12 -5.56
N GLY A 61 -4.33 -0.34 -5.38
CA GLY A 61 -4.62 -1.71 -4.98
C GLY A 61 -5.05 -2.62 -6.12
N MET A 62 -4.97 -3.93 -5.87
CA MET A 62 -5.49 -4.97 -6.78
C MET A 62 -4.82 -4.98 -8.17
N THR A 63 -3.53 -4.69 -8.20
CA THR A 63 -2.70 -4.63 -9.41
C THR A 63 -1.89 -5.91 -9.63
N SER A 64 -1.83 -6.82 -8.65
CA SER A 64 -0.92 -7.96 -8.68
C SER A 64 -1.50 -9.24 -8.10
N GLY A 65 -0.90 -10.37 -8.48
CA GLY A 65 -1.17 -11.69 -7.95
C GLY A 65 -2.64 -12.09 -7.98
N GLU A 66 -3.07 -12.86 -7.00
CA GLU A 66 -4.45 -13.35 -6.88
C GLU A 66 -5.48 -12.24 -6.56
N SER A 67 -5.03 -11.10 -6.03
CA SER A 67 -5.92 -9.96 -5.75
C SER A 67 -6.23 -9.13 -6.98
N ARG A 68 -5.49 -9.32 -8.08
CA ARG A 68 -5.77 -8.64 -9.34
C ARG A 68 -7.23 -8.89 -9.76
N ASP A 69 -7.92 -7.81 -10.10
CA ASP A 69 -9.31 -7.86 -10.53
C ASP A 69 -10.33 -8.43 -9.51
N ALA A 70 -9.99 -8.51 -8.22
CA ALA A 70 -10.91 -9.02 -7.19
C ALA A 70 -12.21 -8.19 -7.03
N LEU A 71 -12.24 -6.95 -7.52
CA LEU A 71 -13.43 -6.10 -7.61
C LEU A 71 -14.05 -6.08 -9.01
N GLY A 72 -13.49 -6.81 -9.94
CA GLY A 72 -13.84 -6.84 -11.36
C GLY A 72 -12.68 -6.37 -12.24
N PRO A 73 -12.70 -6.76 -13.54
CA PRO A 73 -11.62 -6.45 -14.47
C PRO A 73 -11.33 -4.95 -14.56
N GLY A 74 -10.06 -4.58 -14.35
CA GLY A 74 -9.60 -3.19 -14.46
C GLY A 74 -10.01 -2.26 -13.32
N ILE A 75 -10.76 -2.72 -12.32
CA ILE A 75 -11.10 -1.90 -11.15
C ILE A 75 -9.90 -1.85 -10.21
N ARG A 76 -9.34 -0.65 -10.05
CA ARG A 76 -8.16 -0.37 -9.23
C ARG A 76 -8.48 0.67 -8.16
N PRO A 77 -8.85 0.23 -6.94
CA PRO A 77 -9.05 1.16 -5.83
C PRO A 77 -7.71 1.74 -5.38
N PHE A 78 -7.76 2.87 -4.68
CA PHE A 78 -6.57 3.46 -4.07
C PHE A 78 -6.67 3.47 -2.54
N GLY A 79 -5.54 3.64 -1.88
CA GLY A 79 -5.41 3.93 -0.46
C GLY A 79 -4.49 5.12 -0.23
N PHE A 80 -4.56 5.71 0.96
CA PHE A 80 -3.67 6.78 1.38
C PHE A 80 -2.54 6.27 2.28
N VAL A 81 -1.42 6.97 2.26
CA VAL A 81 -0.28 6.78 3.17
C VAL A 81 -0.10 8.05 3.98
N LEU A 82 -0.20 7.97 5.31
CA LEU A 82 0.06 9.10 6.20
C LEU A 82 1.56 9.41 6.26
N ALA A 83 1.92 10.67 6.29
CA ALA A 83 3.32 11.09 6.35
C ALA A 83 4.04 10.58 7.60
N SER A 84 3.34 10.50 8.74
CA SER A 84 3.86 9.93 9.98
C SER A 84 4.17 8.42 9.91
N ARG A 85 3.68 7.73 8.88
CA ARG A 85 3.87 6.30 8.63
C ARG A 85 4.70 6.01 7.38
N MET A 86 5.45 7.00 6.93
CA MET A 86 6.48 6.86 5.90
C MET A 86 7.84 6.74 6.58
N LEU A 87 8.33 5.52 6.71
CA LEU A 87 9.50 5.20 7.51
C LEU A 87 10.72 4.95 6.60
N PRO A 88 11.92 5.37 7.02
CA PRO A 88 13.14 5.07 6.26
C PRO A 88 13.54 3.60 6.38
N SER A 89 14.23 3.09 5.37
CA SER A 89 14.87 1.77 5.42
C SER A 89 15.79 1.63 6.62
N GLY A 90 15.76 0.47 7.26
CA GLY A 90 16.48 0.19 8.51
C GLY A 90 15.69 0.54 9.78
N THR A 91 14.44 0.99 9.64
CA THR A 91 13.58 1.22 10.81
C THR A 91 13.30 -0.08 11.55
N ASP A 92 13.34 0.00 12.86
CA ASP A 92 12.86 -1.01 13.79
C ASP A 92 11.41 -0.66 14.20
N ILE A 93 10.50 -1.59 13.98
CA ILE A 93 9.09 -1.48 14.36
C ILE A 93 8.81 -2.55 15.44
N PRO A 94 8.51 -2.17 16.68
CA PRO A 94 8.10 -3.13 17.70
C PRO A 94 6.89 -3.96 17.20
N ARG A 95 7.03 -5.28 17.19
CA ARG A 95 5.96 -6.20 16.73
C ARG A 95 4.64 -5.97 17.45
N ALA A 96 4.71 -5.52 18.70
CA ALA A 96 3.54 -5.19 19.52
C ALA A 96 2.74 -3.97 18.99
N GLN A 97 3.33 -3.12 18.15
CA GLN A 97 2.63 -1.99 17.51
C GLN A 97 1.82 -2.42 16.28
N LEU A 98 2.05 -3.63 15.79
CA LEU A 98 1.42 -4.16 14.58
C LEU A 98 0.36 -5.20 14.93
N PHE A 99 -0.80 -5.06 14.34
CA PHE A 99 -1.88 -6.04 14.45
C PHE A 99 -1.60 -7.26 13.55
N ARG A 100 -2.62 -7.93 13.06
CA ARG A 100 -2.49 -9.01 12.06
C ARG A 100 -2.11 -8.45 10.70
N GLY A 101 -1.28 -9.14 9.95
CA GLY A 101 -0.90 -8.69 8.61
C GLY A 101 0.48 -9.17 8.20
N GLY A 102 1.18 -8.35 7.43
CA GLY A 102 2.50 -8.72 6.91
C GLY A 102 3.23 -7.56 6.25
N VAL A 103 4.45 -7.84 5.85
CA VAL A 103 5.26 -6.99 4.98
C VAL A 103 5.05 -7.44 3.53
N GLU A 104 4.93 -6.49 2.61
CA GLU A 104 4.80 -6.75 1.18
C GLU A 104 5.84 -5.92 0.42
N ASN A 105 6.69 -6.58 -0.41
CA ASN A 105 7.59 -5.83 -1.28
C ASN A 105 6.79 -5.02 -2.30
N GLU A 106 7.05 -3.72 -2.38
CA GLU A 106 6.42 -2.84 -3.36
C GLU A 106 7.42 -1.85 -3.96
N LEU A 107 7.32 -1.58 -5.26
CA LEU A 107 8.06 -0.49 -5.86
C LEU A 107 7.41 0.83 -5.47
N CYS A 108 8.22 1.74 -4.92
CA CYS A 108 7.80 3.10 -4.60
C CYS A 108 8.21 4.06 -5.71
N PHE A 109 7.31 4.93 -6.14
CA PHE A 109 7.63 6.10 -6.97
C PHE A 109 7.51 7.38 -6.17
N ILE A 110 8.29 8.38 -6.54
CA ILE A 110 8.20 9.73 -6.00
C ILE A 110 7.74 10.63 -7.14
N VAL A 111 6.63 11.32 -6.91
CA VAL A 111 6.04 12.23 -7.91
C VAL A 111 6.88 13.49 -8.02
N ASP A 112 7.27 13.85 -9.21
CA ASP A 112 8.04 15.07 -9.49
C ASP A 112 7.19 16.18 -10.13
N SER A 113 6.09 15.82 -10.78
CA SER A 113 5.12 16.77 -11.35
C SER A 113 3.69 16.27 -11.23
N PRO A 114 2.70 17.17 -11.11
CA PRO A 114 1.31 16.77 -10.86
C PRO A 114 0.73 15.88 -11.96
N LEU A 115 -0.10 14.91 -11.55
CA LEU A 115 -0.89 14.07 -12.46
C LEU A 115 -2.36 14.06 -12.02
N GLY A 116 -3.27 14.05 -12.97
CA GLY A 116 -4.73 14.05 -12.70
C GLY A 116 -5.53 13.38 -13.82
N GLU A 117 -6.69 13.95 -14.15
CA GLU A 117 -7.74 13.40 -15.00
C GLU A 117 -7.26 12.77 -16.32
N ASN A 118 -6.33 13.43 -17.02
CA ASN A 118 -5.90 13.01 -18.36
C ASN A 118 -4.57 12.25 -18.34
N ALA A 119 -4.21 11.63 -17.21
CA ALA A 119 -2.98 10.87 -17.11
C ALA A 119 -2.95 9.68 -18.06
N THR A 120 -1.84 9.50 -18.76
CA THR A 120 -1.50 8.32 -19.57
C THR A 120 -0.22 7.67 -19.01
N ALA A 121 0.09 6.46 -19.44
CA ALA A 121 1.33 5.80 -19.01
C ALA A 121 2.57 6.66 -19.33
N GLU A 122 2.61 7.33 -20.50
CA GLU A 122 3.70 8.21 -20.90
C GLU A 122 3.81 9.45 -19.99
N SER A 123 2.68 10.09 -19.67
CA SER A 123 2.69 11.24 -18.75
C SER A 123 3.03 10.82 -17.33
N ALA A 124 2.60 9.65 -16.90
CA ALA A 124 2.95 9.08 -15.60
C ALA A 124 4.46 8.80 -15.51
N GLN A 125 5.04 8.17 -16.54
CA GLN A 125 6.47 7.95 -16.61
C GLN A 125 7.27 9.26 -16.59
N ALA A 126 6.80 10.29 -17.28
CA ALA A 126 7.44 11.60 -17.27
C ALA A 126 7.34 12.32 -15.92
N ALA A 127 6.29 12.06 -15.15
CA ALA A 127 6.03 12.70 -13.87
C ALA A 127 6.74 12.03 -12.67
N VAL A 128 7.27 10.80 -12.83
CA VAL A 128 7.96 10.05 -11.76
C VAL A 128 9.37 9.69 -12.21
N ARG A 129 10.33 10.55 -11.89
CA ARG A 129 11.73 10.35 -12.28
C ARG A 129 12.55 9.57 -11.27
N ARG A 130 11.97 9.32 -10.08
CA ARG A 130 12.63 8.66 -8.97
C ARG A 130 11.81 7.44 -8.54
N ALA A 131 12.50 6.34 -8.27
CA ALA A 131 11.92 5.14 -7.69
C ALA A 131 12.76 4.69 -6.49
N ALA A 132 12.15 3.94 -5.58
CA ALA A 132 12.83 3.37 -4.42
C ALA A 132 12.32 1.95 -4.16
N PRO A 133 13.15 1.07 -3.59
CA PRO A 133 12.67 -0.20 -3.07
C PRO A 133 11.83 0.07 -1.83
N GLY A 134 10.73 -0.67 -1.64
CA GLY A 134 9.85 -0.44 -0.51
C GLY A 134 9.20 -1.69 0.06
N PHE A 135 8.68 -1.51 1.27
CA PHE A 135 7.72 -2.40 1.88
C PHE A 135 6.42 -1.66 2.16
N GLU A 136 5.29 -2.25 1.83
CA GLU A 136 4.03 -1.94 2.50
C GLU A 136 3.98 -2.70 3.82
N ILE A 137 3.58 -2.00 4.89
CA ILE A 137 3.20 -2.59 6.17
C ILE A 137 1.68 -2.69 6.15
N ASN A 138 1.19 -3.91 5.97
CA ASN A 138 -0.23 -4.18 5.74
C ASN A 138 -0.88 -4.75 7.00
N GLN A 139 -1.81 -4.01 7.62
CA GLN A 139 -2.54 -4.46 8.82
C GLN A 139 -3.97 -4.89 8.49
N LYS A 140 -4.28 -6.16 8.67
CA LYS A 140 -5.62 -6.73 8.44
C LYS A 140 -6.53 -6.48 9.64
N ARG A 141 -7.11 -5.29 9.73
CA ARG A 141 -8.01 -4.86 10.82
C ARG A 141 -9.40 -5.50 10.73
N LEU A 142 -9.86 -5.75 9.52
CA LEU A 142 -11.20 -6.30 9.27
C LEU A 142 -11.27 -7.80 9.59
N PRO A 143 -12.42 -8.30 10.06
CA PRO A 143 -12.67 -9.74 10.18
C PRO A 143 -12.70 -10.41 8.79
N PRO A 144 -12.35 -11.71 8.72
CA PRO A 144 -12.52 -12.47 7.49
C PRO A 144 -13.97 -12.46 7.00
N GLY A 145 -14.16 -12.41 5.68
CA GLY A 145 -15.49 -12.43 5.07
C GLY A 145 -16.12 -11.06 4.82
N CYS A 146 -15.46 -9.96 5.22
CA CYS A 146 -15.94 -8.63 4.84
C CYS A 146 -16.00 -8.46 3.32
N ASN A 147 -17.03 -7.76 2.87
CA ASN A 147 -17.23 -7.34 1.49
C ASN A 147 -16.02 -6.56 0.96
N ALA A 148 -15.73 -6.69 -0.34
CA ALA A 148 -14.56 -6.06 -0.94
C ALA A 148 -14.60 -4.52 -0.87
N GLY A 149 -15.78 -3.88 -0.99
CA GLY A 149 -15.93 -2.44 -0.82
C GLY A 149 -15.64 -1.98 0.62
N VAL A 150 -15.96 -2.80 1.63
CA VAL A 150 -15.58 -2.51 3.04
C VAL A 150 -14.07 -2.55 3.20
N ARG A 151 -13.37 -3.44 2.49
CA ARG A 151 -11.89 -3.48 2.48
C ARG A 151 -11.28 -2.22 1.83
N VAL A 152 -11.92 -1.70 0.78
CA VAL A 152 -11.52 -0.41 0.20
C VAL A 152 -11.72 0.70 1.24
N ALA A 153 -12.86 0.73 1.90
CA ALA A 153 -13.17 1.73 2.95
C ALA A 153 -12.15 1.69 4.12
N ASP A 154 -11.62 0.50 4.49
CA ASP A 154 -10.55 0.36 5.49
C ASP A 154 -9.14 0.65 4.93
N ASN A 155 -9.04 1.54 3.95
CA ASN A 155 -7.76 1.94 3.36
C ASN A 155 -6.95 0.74 2.79
N LEU A 156 -7.62 -0.27 2.26
CA LEU A 156 -6.99 -1.49 1.71
C LEU A 156 -5.98 -2.13 2.68
N SER A 157 -6.25 -2.04 3.97
CA SER A 157 -5.38 -2.53 5.06
C SER A 157 -4.03 -1.82 5.18
N ASN A 158 -3.77 -0.73 4.45
CA ASN A 158 -2.51 0.01 4.59
C ASN A 158 -2.36 0.54 6.02
N TRP A 159 -1.17 0.33 6.62
CA TRP A 159 -0.74 1.00 7.83
C TRP A 159 0.32 2.04 7.52
N GLY A 160 1.28 1.72 6.67
CA GLY A 160 2.36 2.60 6.30
C GLY A 160 3.31 1.95 5.29
N ILE A 161 4.41 2.63 5.00
CA ILE A 161 5.48 2.15 4.13
C ILE A 161 6.85 2.30 4.79
N VAL A 162 7.77 1.40 4.44
CA VAL A 162 9.20 1.56 4.68
C VAL A 162 9.87 1.69 3.33
N ALA A 163 10.63 2.75 3.10
CA ALA A 163 11.22 3.03 1.81
C ALA A 163 12.74 3.17 1.87
N GLY A 164 13.41 2.59 0.89
CA GLY A 164 14.85 2.70 0.70
C GLY A 164 15.28 4.01 0.03
N THR A 165 16.55 4.07 -0.34
CA THR A 165 17.09 5.24 -1.03
C THR A 165 16.50 5.36 -2.44
N ALA A 166 16.01 6.54 -2.76
CA ALA A 166 15.50 6.83 -4.09
C ALA A 166 16.62 6.91 -5.12
N VAL A 167 16.39 6.31 -6.27
CA VAL A 167 17.29 6.32 -7.44
C VAL A 167 16.52 6.83 -8.67
N ALA A 168 17.22 7.07 -9.77
CA ALA A 168 16.55 7.36 -11.04
C ALA A 168 15.63 6.18 -11.44
N ALA A 169 14.37 6.47 -11.73
CA ALA A 169 13.40 5.43 -12.12
C ALA A 169 13.84 4.78 -13.45
N PRO A 170 13.97 3.44 -13.51
CA PRO A 170 14.23 2.75 -14.75
C PRO A 170 13.13 3.00 -15.79
N ALA A 171 13.50 3.25 -17.03
CA ALA A 171 12.53 3.47 -18.11
C ALA A 171 11.72 2.22 -18.48
N ASP A 172 12.29 1.04 -18.25
CA ASP A 172 11.65 -0.26 -18.46
C ASP A 172 11.66 -1.08 -17.18
N LEU A 173 10.46 -1.43 -16.72
CA LEU A 173 10.22 -2.19 -15.48
C LEU A 173 9.67 -3.60 -15.74
N LYS A 174 9.55 -4.03 -17.01
CA LYS A 174 8.98 -5.34 -17.36
C LYS A 174 9.75 -6.50 -16.75
N ASP A 175 11.10 -6.40 -16.72
CA ASP A 175 11.98 -7.41 -16.13
C ASP A 175 12.42 -7.05 -14.71
N LEU A 176 11.70 -6.15 -14.04
CA LEU A 176 11.95 -5.90 -12.63
C LEU A 176 11.66 -7.18 -11.86
N ALA A 177 12.67 -7.63 -11.12
CA ALA A 177 12.57 -8.78 -10.25
C ALA A 177 12.86 -8.37 -8.81
N VAL A 178 12.01 -8.83 -7.92
CA VAL A 178 12.07 -8.51 -6.50
C VAL A 178 12.19 -9.80 -5.71
N THR A 179 13.16 -9.84 -4.79
CA THR A 179 13.34 -10.97 -3.87
C THR A 179 13.09 -10.48 -2.45
N LEU A 180 12.23 -11.20 -1.75
CA LEU A 180 12.04 -11.03 -0.31
C LEU A 180 12.96 -11.99 0.43
N TYR A 181 13.73 -11.46 1.36
CA TYR A 181 14.56 -12.22 2.28
C TYR A 181 14.07 -12.01 3.70
N ARG A 182 14.28 -13.01 4.54
CA ARG A 182 14.02 -12.98 5.97
C ARG A 182 15.22 -13.49 6.75
N ASN A 183 15.52 -12.81 7.84
CA ASN A 183 16.49 -13.24 8.84
C ASN A 183 15.78 -13.29 10.22
N PRO A 184 15.44 -14.50 10.73
CA PRO A 184 14.86 -14.65 12.06
C PRO A 184 15.80 -14.13 13.17
N GLU A 185 15.25 -13.58 14.25
CA GLU A 185 16.01 -12.94 15.33
C GLU A 185 17.09 -13.85 15.97
N ASP A 186 16.81 -15.15 16.10
CA ASP A 186 17.67 -16.12 16.78
C ASP A 186 18.64 -16.86 15.85
N VAL A 187 18.81 -16.40 14.61
CA VAL A 187 19.63 -17.08 13.59
C VAL A 187 20.82 -16.18 13.22
N ASP A 188 21.98 -16.82 12.91
CA ASP A 188 23.16 -16.09 12.44
C ASP A 188 22.77 -15.14 11.28
N PRO A 189 23.04 -13.81 11.36
CA PRO A 189 22.72 -12.86 10.30
C PRO A 189 23.22 -13.21 8.91
N ARG A 190 24.20 -14.14 8.83
CA ARG A 190 24.75 -14.65 7.57
C ARG A 190 23.87 -15.73 6.93
N THR A 191 22.82 -16.17 7.60
CA THR A 191 21.90 -17.23 7.10
C THR A 191 20.57 -16.70 6.60
N GLU A 192 20.58 -15.47 6.09
CA GLU A 192 19.42 -14.88 5.45
C GLU A 192 18.75 -15.84 4.45
N GLN A 193 17.45 -16.02 4.55
CA GLN A 193 16.69 -16.96 3.73
C GLN A 193 15.84 -16.21 2.70
N ALA A 194 15.92 -16.61 1.44
CA ALA A 194 14.99 -16.14 0.44
C ALA A 194 13.60 -16.73 0.70
N VAL A 195 12.61 -15.86 0.92
CA VAL A 195 11.19 -16.22 1.03
C VAL A 195 10.62 -16.51 -0.35
N GLY A 196 10.87 -15.64 -1.31
CA GLY A 196 10.43 -15.76 -2.67
C GLY A 196 11.04 -14.71 -3.59
N ARG A 197 11.02 -14.98 -4.89
CA ARG A 197 11.43 -14.05 -5.95
C ARG A 197 10.33 -13.98 -7.00
N ILE A 198 9.87 -12.78 -7.25
CA ILE A 198 8.79 -12.49 -8.21
C ILE A 198 9.32 -11.53 -9.29
N GLU A 199 8.95 -11.80 -10.53
CA GLU A 199 9.19 -10.92 -11.66
C GLU A 199 7.92 -10.14 -12.02
N SER A 200 8.06 -8.89 -12.47
CA SER A 200 6.91 -8.02 -12.83
C SER A 200 6.06 -8.65 -13.92
N ALA A 201 6.71 -9.21 -14.94
CA ALA A 201 6.03 -9.75 -16.11
C ALA A 201 4.99 -10.83 -15.73
N GLY A 202 3.73 -10.60 -16.08
CA GLY A 202 2.63 -11.52 -15.80
C GLY A 202 2.12 -11.52 -14.36
N HIS A 203 2.87 -10.97 -13.40
CA HIS A 203 2.49 -10.92 -11.99
C HIS A 203 1.81 -9.60 -11.60
N ILE A 204 2.33 -8.48 -12.08
CA ILE A 204 1.83 -7.15 -11.74
C ILE A 204 1.43 -6.39 -13.01
N ASP A 205 0.51 -5.46 -12.90
CA ASP A 205 0.16 -4.56 -13.98
C ASP A 205 1.35 -3.65 -14.33
N ASP A 206 1.36 -3.08 -15.53
CA ASP A 206 2.35 -2.07 -15.89
C ASP A 206 2.32 -0.93 -14.87
N HIS A 207 3.48 -0.60 -14.31
CA HIS A 207 3.59 0.37 -13.22
C HIS A 207 3.17 1.77 -13.64
N PHE A 208 3.53 2.21 -14.85
CA PHE A 208 3.19 3.55 -15.32
C PHE A 208 1.71 3.65 -15.71
N GLU A 209 1.13 2.58 -16.27
CA GLU A 209 -0.31 2.51 -16.46
C GLU A 209 -1.04 2.50 -15.11
N SER A 210 -0.55 1.78 -14.11
CA SER A 210 -1.11 1.79 -12.76
C SER A 210 -1.09 3.19 -12.14
N LEU A 211 0.00 3.95 -12.31
CA LEU A 211 0.08 5.35 -11.89
C LEU A 211 -0.92 6.24 -12.62
N ALA A 212 -1.09 6.05 -13.93
CA ALA A 212 -2.06 6.79 -14.71
C ALA A 212 -3.50 6.49 -14.27
N ILE A 213 -3.81 5.21 -14.03
CA ILE A 213 -5.12 4.80 -13.48
C ILE A 213 -5.34 5.45 -12.10
N LEU A 214 -4.33 5.40 -11.22
CA LEU A 214 -4.41 6.03 -9.91
C LEU A 214 -4.70 7.53 -10.02
N ALA A 215 -3.99 8.25 -10.89
CA ALA A 215 -4.17 9.69 -11.06
C ALA A 215 -5.58 10.05 -11.55
N ARG A 216 -6.10 9.31 -12.52
CA ARG A 216 -7.49 9.45 -13.01
C ARG A 216 -8.50 9.14 -11.90
N ARG A 217 -8.26 8.03 -11.17
CA ARG A 217 -9.14 7.60 -10.10
C ARG A 217 -9.16 8.58 -8.92
N LEU A 218 -8.02 9.16 -8.56
CA LEU A 218 -7.92 10.22 -7.55
C LEU A 218 -8.75 11.44 -7.97
N HIS A 219 -8.70 11.81 -9.25
CA HIS A 219 -9.48 12.94 -9.77
C HIS A 219 -11.00 12.73 -9.57
N ASP A 220 -11.50 11.51 -9.80
CA ASP A 220 -12.92 11.18 -9.59
C ASP A 220 -13.39 11.43 -8.14
N PHE A 221 -12.46 11.44 -7.19
CA PHE A 221 -12.69 11.68 -5.77
C PHE A 221 -12.14 13.03 -5.26
N GLY A 222 -11.85 13.98 -6.16
CA GLY A 222 -11.45 15.34 -5.82
C GLY A 222 -9.97 15.48 -5.41
N HIS A 223 -9.13 14.49 -5.72
CA HIS A 223 -7.71 14.47 -5.45
C HIS A 223 -6.89 14.41 -6.76
N ARG A 224 -5.58 14.55 -6.63
CA ARG A 224 -4.61 14.30 -7.72
C ARG A 224 -3.27 13.90 -7.11
N LEU A 225 -2.37 13.39 -7.91
CA LEU A 225 -0.98 13.20 -7.50
C LEU A 225 -0.26 14.54 -7.51
N GLU A 226 0.41 14.87 -6.41
CA GLU A 226 1.17 16.10 -6.20
C GLU A 226 2.67 15.81 -6.07
N PRO A 227 3.54 16.79 -6.39
CA PRO A 227 4.97 16.64 -6.18
C PRO A 227 5.31 16.22 -4.75
N ASP A 228 6.38 15.43 -4.61
CA ASP A 228 6.90 14.85 -3.37
C ASP A 228 5.98 13.82 -2.69
N GLN A 229 4.82 13.54 -3.22
CA GLN A 229 4.03 12.37 -2.78
C GLN A 229 4.68 11.07 -3.25
N TRP A 230 4.57 10.05 -2.41
CA TRP A 230 5.03 8.71 -2.72
C TRP A 230 3.87 7.83 -3.18
N VAL A 231 4.15 6.92 -4.10
CA VAL A 231 3.14 5.97 -4.59
C VAL A 231 3.72 4.57 -4.58
N ILE A 232 3.00 3.63 -3.98
CA ILE A 232 3.27 2.19 -4.09
C ILE A 232 2.29 1.55 -5.07
N THR A 233 2.78 0.63 -5.90
CA THR A 233 2.09 0.22 -7.13
C THR A 233 1.71 -1.25 -7.20
N GLY A 234 1.83 -1.97 -6.09
CA GLY A 234 1.39 -3.35 -5.96
C GLY A 234 2.47 -4.31 -5.50
N ALA A 235 2.02 -5.34 -4.79
CA ALA A 235 2.88 -6.27 -4.10
C ALA A 235 3.53 -7.29 -5.04
N TYR A 236 4.82 -7.55 -4.82
CA TYR A 236 5.55 -8.68 -5.38
C TYR A 236 5.41 -9.89 -4.45
N GLU A 237 6.25 -9.98 -3.43
CA GLU A 237 6.21 -11.04 -2.44
C GLU A 237 5.73 -10.49 -1.09
N LYS A 238 5.16 -11.34 -0.27
CA LYS A 238 4.65 -10.99 1.05
C LYS A 238 4.97 -12.04 2.09
N HIS A 239 5.11 -11.59 3.33
CA HIS A 239 5.32 -12.45 4.47
C HIS A 239 4.52 -11.97 5.70
N PRO A 240 3.90 -12.86 6.49
CA PRO A 240 3.27 -12.48 7.74
C PRO A 240 4.23 -11.76 8.69
N PHE A 241 3.69 -10.92 9.60
CA PHE A 241 4.49 -10.29 10.63
C PHE A 241 5.10 -11.34 11.57
N GLU A 242 6.39 -11.50 11.53
CA GLU A 242 7.19 -12.31 12.43
C GLU A 242 8.39 -11.51 12.90
N ILE A 243 8.87 -11.77 14.13
CA ILE A 243 10.06 -11.11 14.68
C ILE A 243 11.29 -11.48 13.83
N GLY A 244 12.12 -10.51 13.54
CA GLY A 244 13.31 -10.62 12.71
C GLY A 244 13.43 -9.51 11.68
N GLU A 245 14.49 -9.59 10.89
CA GLU A 245 14.75 -8.64 9.80
C GLU A 245 14.15 -9.14 8.48
N PHE A 246 13.58 -8.21 7.73
CA PHE A 246 13.14 -8.40 6.35
C PHE A 246 13.96 -7.51 5.43
N ARG A 247 14.45 -8.06 4.32
CA ARG A 247 15.13 -7.33 3.25
C ARG A 247 14.44 -7.58 1.91
N GLY A 248 14.09 -6.52 1.23
CA GLY A 248 13.63 -6.53 -0.15
C GLY A 248 14.76 -6.15 -1.10
N HIS A 249 15.11 -7.03 -2.03
CA HIS A 249 16.10 -6.74 -3.08
C HIS A 249 15.41 -6.53 -4.42
N PHE A 250 15.62 -5.35 -5.01
CA PHE A 250 15.09 -4.95 -6.31
C PHE A 250 16.24 -4.84 -7.31
N ASN A 251 16.18 -5.59 -8.40
CA ASN A 251 17.19 -5.50 -9.47
C ASN A 251 17.11 -4.15 -10.22
N LYS A 252 17.69 -4.06 -11.40
CA LYS A 252 17.75 -2.84 -12.27
C LYS A 252 18.35 -1.61 -11.58
N GLY A 253 19.19 -1.81 -10.55
CA GLY A 253 19.85 -0.72 -9.82
C GLY A 253 18.95 0.02 -8.83
N ILE A 254 17.75 -0.49 -8.54
CA ILE A 254 16.83 0.10 -7.56
C ILE A 254 17.37 -0.13 -6.14
N GLY A 255 17.93 -1.31 -5.83
CA GLY A 255 18.63 -1.58 -4.57
C GLY A 255 17.77 -2.27 -3.51
N ASP A 256 18.11 -2.04 -2.25
CA ASP A 256 17.57 -2.78 -1.11
C ASP A 256 16.78 -1.90 -0.15
N VAL A 257 15.80 -2.51 0.50
CA VAL A 257 15.06 -1.94 1.63
C VAL A 257 15.08 -2.93 2.79
N HIS A 258 15.18 -2.41 4.01
CA HIS A 258 15.25 -3.20 5.24
C HIS A 258 14.20 -2.73 6.25
N VAL A 259 13.61 -3.67 6.99
CA VAL A 259 12.79 -3.41 8.16
C VAL A 259 13.01 -4.51 9.19
N THR A 260 13.15 -4.13 10.45
CA THR A 260 13.21 -5.05 11.58
C THR A 260 11.88 -5.03 12.32
N LEU A 261 11.34 -6.19 12.63
CA LEU A 261 10.23 -6.35 13.58
C LEU A 261 10.81 -6.90 14.88
N SER A 262 10.93 -6.04 15.90
CA SER A 262 11.51 -6.43 17.19
C SER A 262 10.49 -7.00 18.17
N GLY A 263 10.95 -7.83 19.10
CA GLY A 263 10.15 -8.49 20.14
C GLY A 263 9.70 -7.57 21.28
#